data_81831b384775fcee99457e0b13d2afda
#
_entry.id   81831b384775fcee99457e0b13d2afda
#
_cell.length_a   1.000
_cell.length_b   1.000
_cell.length_c   1.000
_cell.angle_alpha   90.00
_cell.angle_beta   90.00
_cell.angle_gamma   90.00
#
_symmetry.space_group_name_H-M   'P 1'
#
loop_
_entity.id
_entity.type
_entity.pdbx_description
1 polymer ?
#
loop_
_entity_poly.entity_id
_entity_poly.type
_entity_poly.pdbx_seq_one_letter_code
_entity_poly.pdbx_strand_id
1 'polypeptide(L)'
;YGEFTCKEEPIELGADITAGSLIKNAGGGLAPTGAYICGREDLVELCSYVWTAPGLGAEMGSYAASYRPFFEGLFLAPHITRQAMMSAEFCAAVFKVLGFDVVPEPGHLRTDLITAITLGSEENMCSFAEAVQNWSPVDSDAVPVPGPMPGYTDPIIMAAGTFVQGSTIEMSADGPVRPPYIMYFQGGLVFEHTMLAVMGAAEKILAARGGLED
;
A
#
# COMPACT_ATOMS: atom_id res chain seq x y z
N TYR A 1 4.95 5.63 1.79
CA TYR A 1 5.35 4.21 1.96
C TYR A 1 6.87 4.00 2.01
N GLY A 2 7.65 5.04 2.32
CA GLY A 2 9.10 4.96 2.44
C GLY A 2 9.61 4.75 3.87
N GLU A 3 8.80 5.08 4.87
CA GLU A 3 9.20 4.98 6.28
C GLU A 3 9.51 3.53 6.65
N PHE A 4 10.60 3.32 7.38
CA PHE A 4 11.10 2.00 7.85
C PHE A 4 11.50 1.03 6.73
N THR A 5 11.62 1.47 5.49
CA THR A 5 12.13 0.62 4.39
C THR A 5 13.65 0.67 4.29
N CYS A 6 14.27 1.75 4.77
CA CYS A 6 15.70 1.98 4.83
C CYS A 6 16.15 2.22 6.27
N LYS A 7 17.48 2.24 6.47
CA LYS A 7 18.06 2.53 7.78
C LYS A 7 17.97 4.01 8.13
N GLU A 8 18.21 4.86 7.13
CA GLU A 8 18.20 6.31 7.27
C GLU A 8 16.84 6.87 6.83
N GLU A 9 16.29 7.77 7.63
CA GLU A 9 15.07 8.52 7.31
C GLU A 9 15.43 9.88 6.66
N PRO A 10 14.50 10.54 5.94
CA PRO A 10 14.79 11.76 5.17
C PRO A 10 15.48 12.87 5.97
N ILE A 11 15.15 13.04 7.24
CA ILE A 11 15.76 14.05 8.11
C ILE A 11 17.25 13.75 8.35
N GLU A 12 17.60 12.48 8.52
CA GLU A 12 18.99 12.03 8.70
C GLU A 12 19.82 12.25 7.43
N LEU A 13 19.16 12.24 6.26
CA LEU A 13 19.78 12.51 4.97
C LEU A 13 19.80 14.00 4.58
N GLY A 14 19.37 14.90 5.48
CA GLY A 14 19.50 16.34 5.32
C GLY A 14 18.22 17.08 4.93
N ALA A 15 17.07 16.46 4.96
CA ALA A 15 15.80 17.17 4.81
C ALA A 15 15.53 18.03 6.05
N ASP A 16 15.16 19.30 5.86
CA ASP A 16 14.81 20.20 6.97
C ASP A 16 13.48 19.82 7.64
N ILE A 17 12.55 19.30 6.85
CA ILE A 17 11.21 18.91 7.29
C ILE A 17 10.70 17.77 6.41
N THR A 18 9.95 16.85 7.00
CA THR A 18 9.23 15.79 6.28
C THR A 18 7.82 15.66 6.82
N ALA A 19 6.92 15.19 5.96
CA ALA A 19 5.54 14.90 6.34
C ALA A 19 5.12 13.55 5.76
N GLY A 20 4.31 12.82 6.50
CA GLY A 20 3.81 11.53 6.08
C GLY A 20 2.43 11.23 6.66
N SER A 21 1.85 10.14 6.18
CA SER A 21 0.53 9.68 6.62
C SER A 21 0.66 8.62 7.72
N LEU A 22 -0.12 8.78 8.79
CA LEU A 22 -0.18 7.78 9.86
C LEU A 22 -1.04 6.55 9.51
N ILE A 23 -1.83 6.60 8.45
CA ILE A 23 -2.51 5.40 7.94
C ILE A 23 -1.60 4.55 7.03
N LYS A 24 -0.36 4.97 6.81
CA LYS A 24 0.69 4.28 6.08
C LYS A 24 1.64 3.55 7.04
N ASN A 25 2.91 3.39 6.64
CA ASN A 25 3.92 2.65 7.39
C ASN A 25 4.00 3.07 8.86
N ALA A 26 4.08 4.38 9.13
CA ALA A 26 4.26 4.92 10.47
C ALA A 26 3.12 4.60 11.45
N GLY A 27 1.94 4.30 10.96
CA GLY A 27 0.79 3.92 11.78
C GLY A 27 0.65 2.42 12.03
N GLY A 28 1.49 1.58 11.41
CA GLY A 28 1.57 0.14 11.65
C GLY A 28 0.25 -0.62 11.49
N GLY A 29 -0.67 -0.12 10.66
CA GLY A 29 -2.00 -0.70 10.46
C GLY A 29 -2.99 -0.47 11.60
N LEU A 30 -2.61 0.28 12.66
CA LEU A 30 -3.46 0.56 13.81
C LEU A 30 -3.94 2.01 13.89
N ALA A 31 -3.20 2.96 13.34
CA ALA A 31 -3.59 4.36 13.36
C ALA A 31 -4.84 4.56 12.48
N PRO A 32 -5.98 5.05 13.06
CA PRO A 32 -7.24 5.14 12.33
C PRO A 32 -7.30 6.28 11.33
N THR A 33 -6.40 7.26 11.47
CA THR A 33 -6.37 8.49 10.68
C THR A 33 -5.04 9.22 10.92
N GLY A 34 -4.87 10.39 10.33
CA GLY A 34 -3.84 11.35 10.70
C GLY A 34 -2.63 11.37 9.78
N ALA A 35 -1.81 12.35 10.06
CA ALA A 35 -0.53 12.59 9.41
C ALA A 35 0.46 13.09 10.47
N TYR A 36 1.73 13.09 10.12
CA TYR A 36 2.80 13.65 10.96
C TYR A 36 3.62 14.64 10.17
N ILE A 37 4.21 15.57 10.90
CA ILE A 37 5.28 16.44 10.41
C ILE A 37 6.41 16.32 11.42
N CYS A 38 7.63 16.13 10.95
CA CYS A 38 8.83 16.13 11.79
C CYS A 38 9.99 16.80 11.06
N GLY A 39 10.98 17.26 11.85
CA GLY A 39 12.15 17.97 11.35
C GLY A 39 12.57 19.11 12.28
N ARG A 40 13.05 20.20 11.70
CA ARG A 40 13.48 21.37 12.46
C ARG A 40 12.34 21.96 13.29
N GLU A 41 12.63 22.24 14.55
CA GLU A 41 11.65 22.72 15.54
C GLU A 41 10.92 24.00 15.08
N ASP A 42 11.65 24.96 14.54
CA ASP A 42 11.11 26.25 14.05
C ASP A 42 10.09 26.03 12.90
N LEU A 43 10.35 25.07 12.01
CA LEU A 43 9.45 24.73 10.90
C LEU A 43 8.23 23.95 11.36
N VAL A 44 8.41 23.00 12.29
CA VAL A 44 7.31 22.22 12.87
C VAL A 44 6.38 23.13 13.66
N GLU A 45 6.93 24.09 14.43
CA GLU A 45 6.14 25.10 15.14
C GLU A 45 5.31 25.94 14.18
N LEU A 46 5.90 26.46 13.10
CA LEU A 46 5.16 27.22 12.09
C LEU A 46 4.01 26.40 11.47
N CYS A 47 4.24 25.13 11.17
CA CYS A 47 3.20 24.23 10.67
C CYS A 47 2.05 24.06 11.66
N SER A 48 2.33 24.03 12.98
CA SER A 48 1.32 23.84 14.01
C SER A 48 0.26 24.95 14.02
N TYR A 49 0.63 26.18 13.69
CA TYR A 49 -0.28 27.34 13.62
C TYR A 49 -1.28 27.25 12.45
N VAL A 50 -1.02 26.41 11.47
CA VAL A 50 -1.90 26.23 10.31
C VAL A 50 -2.68 24.91 10.42
N TRP A 51 -2.05 23.88 10.96
CA TRP A 51 -2.62 22.53 11.04
C TRP A 51 -3.75 22.43 12.08
N THR A 52 -3.58 23.01 13.24
CA THR A 52 -4.56 22.96 14.33
C THR A 52 -5.60 24.09 14.17
N ALA A 53 -5.91 24.81 15.24
CA ALA A 53 -6.70 26.03 15.16
C ALA A 53 -5.77 27.23 14.85
N PRO A 54 -6.11 28.08 13.87
CA PRO A 54 -5.26 29.20 13.48
C PRO A 54 -4.82 30.05 14.67
N GLY A 55 -3.50 30.22 14.83
CA GLY A 55 -2.88 31.03 15.88
C GLY A 55 -2.75 30.37 17.25
N LEU A 56 -3.25 29.17 17.48
CA LEU A 56 -3.15 28.44 18.77
C LEU A 56 -2.03 27.38 18.77
N GLY A 57 -1.53 26.99 17.61
CA GLY A 57 -0.46 26.02 17.52
C GLY A 57 -0.78 24.70 18.22
N ALA A 58 0.23 24.10 18.84
CA ALA A 58 0.13 22.80 19.50
C ALA A 58 -0.71 22.80 20.79
N GLU A 59 -1.10 23.96 21.34
CA GLU A 59 -1.87 24.05 22.59
C GLU A 59 -3.23 23.37 22.50
N MET A 60 -3.85 23.34 21.33
CA MET A 60 -5.13 22.67 21.08
C MET A 60 -5.03 21.14 21.02
N GLY A 61 -3.84 20.60 20.87
CA GLY A 61 -3.65 19.20 20.51
C GLY A 61 -4.10 18.90 19.06
N SER A 62 -3.75 17.74 18.57
CA SER A 62 -4.00 17.35 17.17
C SER A 62 -5.12 16.31 17.01
N TYR A 63 -5.64 15.75 18.10
CA TYR A 63 -6.63 14.68 18.08
C TYR A 63 -7.47 14.64 19.35
N ALA A 64 -8.79 14.53 19.19
CA ALA A 64 -9.74 14.60 20.32
C ALA A 64 -9.98 13.27 21.02
N ALA A 65 -9.49 12.15 20.47
CA ALA A 65 -9.68 10.81 21.03
C ALA A 65 -8.36 10.26 21.61
N SER A 66 -8.30 8.95 21.82
CA SER A 66 -7.10 8.30 22.39
C SER A 66 -5.93 8.25 21.40
N TYR A 67 -4.76 8.63 21.83
CA TYR A 67 -3.50 8.45 21.08
C TYR A 67 -2.95 7.02 21.13
N ARG A 68 -3.55 6.14 21.92
CA ARG A 68 -3.05 4.77 22.09
C ARG A 68 -2.86 4.02 20.77
N PRO A 69 -3.80 4.01 19.81
CA PRO A 69 -3.60 3.31 18.54
C PRO A 69 -2.42 3.86 17.73
N PHE A 70 -2.13 5.16 17.84
CA PHE A 70 -0.99 5.77 17.17
C PHE A 70 0.35 5.29 17.74
N PHE A 71 0.48 5.24 19.07
CA PHE A 71 1.69 4.77 19.72
C PHE A 71 1.89 3.26 19.55
N GLU A 72 0.84 2.47 19.66
CA GLU A 72 0.89 1.03 19.39
C GLU A 72 1.25 0.76 17.93
N GLY A 73 0.66 1.52 17.00
CA GLY A 73 0.95 1.43 15.57
C GLY A 73 2.40 1.78 15.27
N LEU A 74 2.90 2.89 15.81
CA LEU A 74 4.30 3.29 15.62
C LEU A 74 5.28 2.24 16.18
N PHE A 75 4.96 1.65 17.34
CA PHE A 75 5.75 0.56 17.92
C PHE A 75 5.81 -0.67 17.00
N LEU A 76 4.70 -1.01 16.35
CA LEU A 76 4.60 -2.15 15.43
C LEU A 76 5.06 -1.82 13.99
N ALA A 77 5.17 -0.55 13.63
CA ALA A 77 5.41 -0.09 12.27
C ALA A 77 6.60 -0.76 11.57
N PRO A 78 7.79 -0.94 12.20
CA PRO A 78 8.91 -1.62 11.55
C PRO A 78 8.61 -3.08 11.21
N HIS A 79 7.88 -3.78 12.08
CA HIS A 79 7.46 -5.16 11.82
C HIS A 79 6.46 -5.24 10.68
N ILE A 80 5.42 -4.40 10.71
CA ILE A 80 4.38 -4.35 9.68
C ILE A 80 4.97 -3.96 8.31
N THR A 81 5.84 -2.96 8.28
CA THR A 81 6.52 -2.55 7.04
C THR A 81 7.34 -3.70 6.46
N ARG A 82 8.05 -4.45 7.31
CA ARG A 82 8.78 -5.65 6.87
C ARG A 82 7.84 -6.71 6.27
N GLN A 83 6.68 -6.97 6.90
CA GLN A 83 5.69 -7.91 6.36
C GLN A 83 5.23 -7.48 4.96
N ALA A 84 4.93 -6.21 4.79
CA ALA A 84 4.50 -5.65 3.51
C ALA A 84 5.62 -5.69 2.44
N MET A 85 6.88 -5.43 2.82
CA MET A 85 8.03 -5.56 1.91
C MET A 85 8.25 -7.01 1.47
N MET A 86 8.18 -7.97 2.39
CA MET A 86 8.26 -9.40 2.06
C MET A 86 7.12 -9.82 1.13
N SER A 87 5.94 -9.31 1.35
CA SER A 87 4.74 -9.53 0.52
C SER A 87 4.94 -9.02 -0.90
N ALA A 88 5.44 -7.80 -1.05
CA ALA A 88 5.72 -7.20 -2.35
C ALA A 88 6.83 -7.96 -3.09
N GLU A 89 7.87 -8.39 -2.39
CA GLU A 89 8.95 -9.20 -2.94
C GLU A 89 8.48 -10.57 -3.41
N PHE A 90 7.64 -11.23 -2.62
CA PHE A 90 7.04 -12.53 -3.00
C PHE A 90 6.17 -12.38 -4.25
N CYS A 91 5.33 -11.35 -4.32
CA CYS A 91 4.52 -11.07 -5.49
C CYS A 91 5.37 -10.86 -6.75
N ALA A 92 6.43 -10.05 -6.64
CA ALA A 92 7.37 -9.83 -7.74
C ALA A 92 8.03 -11.15 -8.19
N ALA A 93 8.48 -11.98 -7.26
CA ALA A 93 9.13 -13.25 -7.56
C ALA A 93 8.18 -14.23 -8.28
N VAL A 94 6.95 -14.39 -7.79
CA VAL A 94 5.95 -15.26 -8.42
C VAL A 94 5.65 -14.81 -9.85
N PHE A 95 5.33 -13.54 -10.05
CA PHE A 95 4.97 -13.04 -11.38
C PHE A 95 6.15 -13.00 -12.35
N LYS A 96 7.37 -12.78 -11.86
CA LYS A 96 8.59 -12.91 -12.67
C LYS A 96 8.79 -14.34 -13.16
N VAL A 97 8.59 -15.36 -12.31
CA VAL A 97 8.67 -16.78 -12.70
C VAL A 97 7.58 -17.13 -13.73
N LEU A 98 6.42 -16.52 -13.66
CA LEU A 98 5.33 -16.69 -14.64
C LEU A 98 5.56 -15.93 -15.96
N GLY A 99 6.69 -15.25 -16.10
CA GLY A 99 7.11 -14.56 -17.33
C GLY A 99 6.53 -13.16 -17.51
N PHE A 100 6.05 -12.52 -16.44
CA PHE A 100 5.63 -11.13 -16.48
C PHE A 100 6.79 -10.19 -16.16
N ASP A 101 6.71 -8.97 -16.70
CA ASP A 101 7.61 -7.89 -16.30
C ASP A 101 7.15 -7.30 -14.97
N VAL A 102 8.09 -7.14 -14.03
CA VAL A 102 7.84 -6.61 -12.70
C VAL A 102 8.85 -5.54 -12.33
N VAL A 103 8.41 -4.54 -11.57
CA VAL A 103 9.26 -3.46 -11.05
C VAL A 103 8.89 -3.18 -9.59
N PRO A 104 9.89 -3.17 -8.67
CA PRO A 104 11.27 -3.61 -8.85
C PRO A 104 11.37 -5.11 -9.11
N GLU A 105 12.44 -5.53 -9.78
CA GLU A 105 12.73 -6.96 -9.95
C GLU A 105 13.09 -7.63 -8.62
N PRO A 106 12.81 -8.94 -8.47
CA PRO A 106 13.15 -9.67 -7.26
C PRO A 106 14.64 -9.54 -6.90
N GLY A 107 14.92 -9.33 -5.62
CA GLY A 107 16.26 -9.13 -5.09
C GLY A 107 16.82 -7.71 -5.25
N HIS A 108 16.11 -6.79 -5.89
CA HIS A 108 16.52 -5.39 -5.94
C HIS A 108 16.13 -4.65 -4.66
N LEU A 109 16.90 -3.61 -4.34
CA LEU A 109 16.60 -2.75 -3.20
C LEU A 109 15.21 -2.12 -3.38
N ARG A 110 14.38 -2.26 -2.36
CA ARG A 110 13.06 -1.62 -2.30
C ARG A 110 13.11 -0.39 -1.41
N THR A 111 12.46 0.65 -1.85
CA THR A 111 12.27 1.92 -1.12
C THR A 111 10.80 2.17 -0.77
N ASP A 112 9.93 1.23 -1.14
CA ASP A 112 8.49 1.24 -0.83
C ASP A 112 7.94 -0.20 -0.77
N LEU A 113 6.61 -0.32 -0.69
CA LEU A 113 5.87 -1.56 -0.53
C LEU A 113 5.18 -2.03 -1.82
N ILE A 114 5.43 -1.35 -2.95
CA ILE A 114 4.67 -1.52 -4.17
C ILE A 114 5.45 -2.42 -5.15
N THR A 115 4.72 -3.28 -5.83
CA THR A 115 5.21 -4.00 -7.02
C THR A 115 4.33 -3.66 -8.21
N ALA A 116 4.90 -3.10 -9.25
CA ALA A 116 4.25 -2.91 -10.53
C ALA A 116 4.42 -4.17 -11.38
N ILE A 117 3.31 -4.71 -11.89
CA ILE A 117 3.28 -5.94 -12.69
C ILE A 117 2.63 -5.61 -14.03
N THR A 118 3.34 -5.81 -15.12
CA THR A 118 2.79 -5.64 -16.46
C THR A 118 2.01 -6.89 -16.85
N LEU A 119 0.69 -6.86 -16.64
CA LEU A 119 -0.20 -8.00 -16.85
C LEU A 119 -0.61 -8.20 -18.33
N GLY A 120 -0.47 -7.17 -19.16
CA GLY A 120 -0.59 -7.25 -20.61
C GLY A 120 -2.02 -7.27 -21.15
N SER A 121 -3.05 -7.42 -20.30
CA SER A 121 -4.46 -7.36 -20.73
C SER A 121 -5.37 -6.91 -19.60
N GLU A 122 -6.53 -6.37 -19.96
CA GLU A 122 -7.61 -6.03 -19.02
C GLU A 122 -8.11 -7.26 -18.27
N GLU A 123 -8.24 -8.39 -18.95
CA GLU A 123 -8.68 -9.65 -18.36
C GLU A 123 -7.75 -10.10 -17.23
N ASN A 124 -6.44 -10.05 -17.44
CA ASN A 124 -5.47 -10.38 -16.40
C ASN A 124 -5.53 -9.40 -15.23
N MET A 125 -5.75 -8.09 -15.48
CA MET A 125 -5.94 -7.11 -14.41
C MET A 125 -7.19 -7.40 -13.58
N CYS A 126 -8.31 -7.72 -14.21
CA CYS A 126 -9.55 -8.09 -13.54
C CYS A 126 -9.36 -9.38 -12.73
N SER A 127 -8.72 -10.40 -13.30
CA SER A 127 -8.44 -11.67 -12.62
C SER A 127 -7.53 -11.48 -11.40
N PHE A 128 -6.51 -10.63 -11.51
CA PHE A 128 -5.62 -10.29 -10.40
C PHE A 128 -6.38 -9.57 -9.29
N ALA A 129 -7.12 -8.52 -9.62
CA ALA A 129 -7.88 -7.73 -8.65
C ALA A 129 -8.95 -8.59 -7.94
N GLU A 130 -9.67 -9.42 -8.68
CA GLU A 130 -10.66 -10.34 -8.11
C GLU A 130 -10.02 -11.34 -7.13
N ALA A 131 -8.86 -11.92 -7.48
CA ALA A 131 -8.17 -12.82 -6.57
C ALA A 131 -7.71 -12.13 -5.29
N VAL A 132 -7.14 -10.93 -5.38
CA VAL A 132 -6.75 -10.13 -4.21
C VAL A 132 -7.98 -9.80 -3.35
N GLN A 133 -9.10 -9.43 -3.96
CA GLN A 133 -10.35 -9.15 -3.26
C GLN A 133 -10.90 -10.38 -2.54
N ASN A 134 -10.91 -11.54 -3.20
CA ASN A 134 -11.41 -12.79 -2.62
C ASN A 134 -10.65 -13.25 -1.38
N TRP A 135 -9.37 -12.89 -1.26
CA TRP A 135 -8.54 -13.18 -0.09
C TRP A 135 -8.48 -12.02 0.91
N SER A 136 -9.23 -10.95 0.70
CA SER A 136 -9.28 -9.81 1.61
C SER A 136 -10.23 -10.06 2.77
N PRO A 137 -9.99 -9.44 3.96
CA PRO A 137 -10.81 -9.68 5.15
C PRO A 137 -12.21 -9.05 5.08
N VAL A 138 -12.41 -8.07 4.19
CA VAL A 138 -13.68 -7.35 4.02
C VAL A 138 -14.13 -7.47 2.57
N ASP A 139 -15.43 -7.67 2.36
CA ASP A 139 -16.07 -7.78 1.04
C ASP A 139 -15.38 -8.81 0.11
N SER A 140 -14.98 -9.95 0.64
CA SER A 140 -14.29 -10.99 -0.11
C SER A 140 -15.13 -11.64 -1.22
N ASP A 141 -16.43 -11.49 -1.19
CA ASP A 141 -17.40 -11.92 -2.20
C ASP A 141 -17.66 -10.88 -3.30
N ALA A 142 -17.14 -9.66 -3.15
CA ALA A 142 -17.25 -8.62 -4.15
C ALA A 142 -16.33 -8.90 -5.35
N VAL A 143 -16.82 -8.62 -6.54
CA VAL A 143 -16.03 -8.72 -7.78
C VAL A 143 -15.64 -7.32 -8.22
N PRO A 144 -14.34 -6.95 -8.16
CA PRO A 144 -13.88 -5.68 -8.67
C PRO A 144 -14.13 -5.55 -10.17
N VAL A 145 -14.62 -4.40 -10.59
CA VAL A 145 -14.81 -4.06 -12.01
C VAL A 145 -14.20 -2.70 -12.31
N PRO A 146 -13.68 -2.49 -13.54
CA PRO A 146 -13.18 -1.19 -13.95
C PRO A 146 -14.27 -0.11 -13.85
N GLY A 147 -13.92 1.04 -13.29
CA GLY A 147 -14.85 2.15 -13.13
C GLY A 147 -14.18 3.52 -13.19
N PRO A 148 -14.96 4.59 -13.43
CA PRO A 148 -14.42 5.94 -13.44
C PRO A 148 -13.98 6.37 -12.04
N MET A 149 -12.85 7.06 -11.96
CA MET A 149 -12.35 7.63 -10.72
C MET A 149 -12.01 9.12 -10.91
N PRO A 150 -12.45 10.01 -10.00
CA PRO A 150 -12.12 11.43 -10.09
C PRO A 150 -10.60 11.67 -10.22
N GLY A 151 -10.21 12.50 -11.19
CA GLY A 151 -8.80 12.83 -11.46
C GLY A 151 -8.10 11.88 -12.43
N TYR A 152 -8.75 10.82 -12.89
CA TYR A 152 -8.21 9.90 -13.89
C TYR A 152 -9.02 9.97 -15.19
N THR A 153 -8.34 9.80 -16.32
CA THR A 153 -8.94 9.75 -17.66
C THR A 153 -9.37 8.33 -18.03
N ASP A 154 -8.62 7.34 -17.54
CA ASP A 154 -8.87 5.92 -17.82
C ASP A 154 -9.66 5.30 -16.66
N PRO A 155 -10.46 4.25 -16.92
CA PRO A 155 -11.07 3.47 -15.85
C PRO A 155 -10.00 2.87 -14.93
N ILE A 156 -10.27 2.85 -13.65
CA ILE A 156 -9.41 2.22 -12.64
C ILE A 156 -10.08 0.93 -12.17
N ILE A 157 -9.31 -0.14 -12.04
CA ILE A 157 -9.72 -1.32 -11.28
C ILE A 157 -8.99 -1.32 -9.95
N MET A 158 -9.69 -1.67 -8.87
CA MET A 158 -9.15 -1.68 -7.52
C MET A 158 -9.68 -2.86 -6.73
N ALA A 159 -8.79 -3.56 -6.03
CA ALA A 159 -9.08 -4.48 -4.96
C ALA A 159 -8.54 -3.90 -3.64
N ALA A 160 -9.41 -3.65 -2.70
CA ALA A 160 -9.09 -2.97 -1.44
C ALA A 160 -10.04 -3.40 -0.30
N GLY A 161 -10.22 -4.69 -0.15
CA GLY A 161 -11.04 -5.28 0.92
C GLY A 161 -10.32 -5.24 2.27
N THR A 162 -10.01 -4.06 2.77
CA THR A 162 -9.22 -3.80 3.97
C THR A 162 -10.09 -3.32 5.13
N PHE A 163 -9.53 -3.29 6.34
CA PHE A 163 -10.23 -2.83 7.55
C PHE A 163 -10.46 -1.32 7.56
N VAL A 164 -9.61 -0.54 6.90
CA VAL A 164 -9.69 0.92 6.80
C VAL A 164 -9.85 1.32 5.34
N GLN A 165 -10.85 2.14 5.03
CA GLN A 165 -11.05 2.63 3.68
C GLN A 165 -9.94 3.59 3.25
N GLY A 166 -9.56 3.51 1.97
CA GLY A 166 -8.51 4.30 1.38
C GLY A 166 -7.17 3.56 1.31
N SER A 167 -6.15 4.25 0.82
CA SER A 167 -4.81 3.67 0.68
C SER A 167 -4.11 3.61 2.04
N THR A 168 -4.16 2.48 2.69
CA THR A 168 -3.51 2.18 3.98
C THR A 168 -2.34 1.22 3.79
N ILE A 169 -1.60 0.88 4.86
CA ILE A 169 -0.59 -0.18 4.84
C ILE A 169 -1.23 -1.57 4.88
N GLU A 170 -2.21 -1.82 4.06
CA GLU A 170 -2.92 -3.10 3.96
C GLU A 170 -2.83 -3.62 2.54
N MET A 171 -3.00 -4.93 2.36
CA MET A 171 -2.92 -5.53 1.03
C MET A 171 -3.96 -4.92 0.09
N SER A 172 -3.51 -4.44 -1.04
CA SER A 172 -4.37 -3.90 -2.09
C SER A 172 -3.74 -4.04 -3.46
N ALA A 173 -4.56 -3.89 -4.49
CA ALA A 173 -4.10 -3.84 -5.87
C ALA A 173 -4.96 -2.86 -6.65
N ASP A 174 -4.33 -1.99 -7.41
CA ASP A 174 -5.03 -1.05 -8.29
C ASP A 174 -4.24 -0.78 -9.58
N GLY A 175 -4.92 -0.23 -10.57
CA GLY A 175 -4.24 0.22 -11.78
C GLY A 175 -5.22 0.78 -12.82
N PRO A 176 -4.74 1.69 -13.68
CA PRO A 176 -5.50 2.18 -14.82
C PRO A 176 -5.63 1.09 -15.89
N VAL A 177 -6.86 0.86 -16.34
CA VAL A 177 -7.15 -0.15 -17.37
C VAL A 177 -6.83 0.42 -18.75
N ARG A 178 -5.55 0.40 -19.06
CA ARG A 178 -4.99 0.84 -20.35
C ARG A 178 -3.67 0.11 -20.63
N PRO A 179 -3.28 -0.04 -21.90
CA PRO A 179 -1.98 -0.60 -22.24
C PRO A 179 -0.81 0.17 -21.56
N PRO A 180 0.22 -0.54 -21.06
CA PRO A 180 0.44 -1.98 -21.15
C PRO A 180 -0.24 -2.83 -20.03
N TYR A 181 -1.24 -2.29 -19.34
CA TYR A 181 -2.03 -2.96 -18.29
C TYR A 181 -1.18 -3.30 -17.06
N ILE A 182 -0.75 -2.26 -16.37
CA ILE A 182 0.08 -2.38 -15.16
C ILE A 182 -0.82 -2.41 -13.93
N MET A 183 -0.66 -3.46 -13.13
CA MET A 183 -1.23 -3.56 -11.80
C MET A 183 -0.20 -3.15 -10.76
N TYR A 184 -0.56 -2.24 -9.86
CA TYR A 184 0.24 -1.86 -8.70
C TYR A 184 -0.26 -2.64 -7.49
N PHE A 185 0.54 -3.60 -7.05
CA PHE A 185 0.24 -4.42 -5.89
C PHE A 185 0.97 -3.89 -4.66
N GLN A 186 0.24 -3.65 -3.58
CA GLN A 186 0.78 -3.29 -2.28
C GLN A 186 0.78 -4.49 -1.36
N GLY A 187 1.92 -4.77 -0.73
CA GLY A 187 2.03 -5.79 0.30
C GLY A 187 1.22 -5.46 1.56
N GLY A 188 0.80 -6.50 2.27
CA GLY A 188 -0.13 -6.39 3.40
C GLY A 188 0.50 -6.53 4.78
N LEU A 189 -0.35 -6.53 5.80
CA LEU A 189 0.02 -6.59 7.22
C LEU A 189 0.59 -7.95 7.63
N VAL A 190 0.20 -9.02 6.93
CA VAL A 190 0.57 -10.40 7.21
C VAL A 190 1.03 -11.07 5.92
N PHE A 191 2.26 -11.56 5.92
CA PHE A 191 2.88 -12.17 4.74
C PHE A 191 2.11 -13.39 4.24
N GLU A 192 1.68 -14.29 5.13
CA GLU A 192 0.95 -15.51 4.79
C GLU A 192 -0.39 -15.20 4.10
N HIS A 193 -1.06 -14.12 4.50
CA HIS A 193 -2.26 -13.65 3.82
C HIS A 193 -1.97 -13.26 2.37
N THR A 194 -0.89 -12.53 2.16
CA THR A 194 -0.45 -12.15 0.81
C THR A 194 -0.09 -13.37 -0.05
N MET A 195 0.54 -14.38 0.54
CA MET A 195 0.85 -15.62 -0.20
C MET A 195 -0.40 -16.24 -0.80
N LEU A 196 -1.49 -16.34 -0.04
CA LEU A 196 -2.77 -16.88 -0.52
C LEU A 196 -3.33 -16.03 -1.67
N ALA A 197 -3.34 -14.71 -1.54
CA ALA A 197 -3.86 -13.81 -2.56
C ALA A 197 -3.04 -13.86 -3.86
N VAL A 198 -1.71 -13.82 -3.75
CA VAL A 198 -0.80 -13.86 -4.91
C VAL A 198 -0.86 -15.22 -5.63
N MET A 199 -0.91 -16.32 -4.88
CA MET A 199 -1.06 -17.65 -5.49
C MET A 199 -2.42 -17.82 -6.17
N GLY A 200 -3.50 -17.32 -5.56
CA GLY A 200 -4.82 -17.31 -6.18
C GLY A 200 -4.88 -16.45 -7.45
N ALA A 201 -4.18 -15.31 -7.47
CA ALA A 201 -4.07 -14.48 -8.67
C ALA A 201 -3.28 -15.20 -9.79
N ALA A 202 -2.18 -15.85 -9.44
CA ALA A 202 -1.40 -16.65 -10.38
C ALA A 202 -2.21 -17.79 -10.98
N GLU A 203 -2.90 -18.57 -10.15
CA GLU A 203 -3.77 -19.66 -10.57
C GLU A 203 -4.86 -19.18 -11.55
N LYS A 204 -5.56 -18.10 -11.19
CA LYS A 204 -6.65 -17.56 -12.00
C LYS A 204 -6.18 -17.08 -13.38
N ILE A 205 -5.02 -16.39 -13.43
CA ILE A 205 -4.44 -15.92 -14.69
C ILE A 205 -3.94 -17.09 -15.54
N LEU A 206 -3.32 -18.11 -14.94
CA LEU A 206 -2.87 -19.30 -15.66
C LEU A 206 -4.03 -20.13 -16.23
N ALA A 207 -5.10 -20.31 -15.47
CA ALA A 207 -6.30 -20.99 -15.93
C ALA A 207 -6.94 -20.28 -17.13
N ALA A 208 -6.99 -18.94 -17.11
CA ALA A 208 -7.49 -18.16 -18.25
C ALA A 208 -6.62 -18.29 -19.51
N ARG A 209 -5.31 -18.59 -19.36
CA ARG A 209 -4.39 -18.84 -20.47
C ARG A 209 -4.42 -20.29 -21.02
N GLY A 210 -5.27 -21.17 -20.47
CA GLY A 210 -5.33 -22.59 -20.84
C GLY A 210 -4.14 -23.43 -20.35
N GLY A 211 -3.47 -23.01 -19.29
CA GLY A 211 -2.19 -23.56 -18.84
C GLY A 211 -2.22 -24.46 -17.61
N LEU A 212 -3.39 -24.86 -17.12
CA LEU A 212 -3.54 -25.89 -16.08
C LEU A 212 -4.49 -26.94 -16.63
N GLU A 213 -3.98 -27.80 -17.53
CA GLU A 213 -4.62 -29.11 -17.74
C GLU A 213 -4.19 -30.00 -16.56
N ASP A 214 -5.17 -30.64 -15.91
CA ASP A 214 -5.05 -31.55 -14.77
C ASP A 214 -4.02 -32.68 -14.96
#